data_283ed546360a152f2f1200bd972d8ed8
#
_entry.id   283ed546360a152f2f1200bd972d8ed8
#
_cell.length_a   1.000
_cell.length_b   1.000
_cell.length_c   1.000
_cell.angle_alpha   90.00
_cell.angle_beta   90.00
_cell.angle_gamma   90.00
#
_symmetry.space_group_name_H-M   'P 1'
#
loop_
_entity.id
_entity.type
_entity.pdbx_description
1 polymer ?
#
loop_
_entity_poly.entity_id
_entity_poly.type
_entity_poly.pdbx_seq_one_letter_code
_entity_poly.pdbx_strand_id
1 'polypeptide(L)'
;MAKIWYLVAIMFGVHEDGQVDAYILREPKNSPGFYSTSSCRNFVSENPTYLIETLRKQYGDRPIKQLLCTPVDSVKQLIETAKQ
;
A
#
# COMPACT_ATOMS: atom_id res chain seq x y z
N MET A 1 -19.27 12.80 4.49
CA MET A 1 -18.79 11.46 4.85
C MET A 1 -17.27 11.44 4.92
N ALA A 2 -16.73 10.68 5.85
CA ALA A 2 -15.28 10.58 5.97
C ALA A 2 -14.70 9.80 4.78
N LYS A 3 -13.61 10.32 4.24
CA LYS A 3 -12.89 9.65 3.16
C LYS A 3 -12.07 8.49 3.73
N ILE A 4 -12.08 7.36 3.05
CA ILE A 4 -11.30 6.20 3.45
C ILE A 4 -9.95 6.24 2.72
N TRP A 5 -8.89 5.92 3.46
CA TRP A 5 -7.53 5.90 2.94
C TRP A 5 -6.98 4.48 3.02
N TYR A 6 -6.26 4.07 2.00
CA TYR A 6 -5.55 2.80 1.99
C TYR A 6 -4.06 3.04 2.09
N LEU A 7 -3.37 2.14 2.77
CA LEU A 7 -1.92 2.08 2.73
C LEU A 7 -1.54 1.14 1.59
N VAL A 8 -0.91 1.69 0.56
CA VAL A 8 -0.58 0.94 -0.65
C VAL A 8 0.93 0.81 -0.77
N ALA A 9 1.40 -0.43 -0.91
CA ALA A 9 2.82 -0.70 -1.15
C ALA A 9 2.99 -1.10 -2.61
N ILE A 10 3.86 -0.41 -3.32
CA ILE A 10 4.19 -0.72 -4.71
C ILE A 10 5.61 -1.26 -4.74
N MET A 11 5.78 -2.45 -5.30
CA MET A 11 7.06 -3.14 -5.31
C MET A 11 7.87 -2.74 -6.55
N PHE A 12 9.20 -2.81 -6.44
CA PHE A 12 10.07 -2.68 -7.60
C PHE A 12 9.90 -3.89 -8.51
N GLY A 13 10.09 -3.65 -9.80
CA GLY A 13 9.98 -4.70 -10.80
C GLY A 13 8.63 -4.65 -11.50
N VAL A 14 8.64 -5.07 -12.75
CA VAL A 14 7.46 -5.05 -13.61
C VAL A 14 7.37 -6.41 -14.28
N HIS A 15 6.15 -6.97 -14.34
CA HIS A 15 5.91 -8.21 -15.06
C HIS A 15 6.05 -7.98 -16.57
N GLU A 16 6.21 -9.07 -17.31
CA GLU A 16 6.38 -8.98 -18.76
C GLU A 16 5.26 -8.24 -19.47
N ASP A 17 4.05 -8.32 -18.92
CA ASP A 17 2.88 -7.65 -19.49
C ASP A 17 2.74 -6.19 -19.05
N GLY A 18 3.75 -5.66 -18.33
CA GLY A 18 3.72 -4.28 -17.87
C GLY A 18 3.03 -4.07 -16.54
N GLN A 19 2.50 -5.12 -15.94
CA GLN A 19 1.84 -5.01 -14.64
C GLN A 19 2.86 -4.83 -13.50
N VAL A 20 2.47 -4.06 -12.49
CA VAL A 20 3.26 -3.91 -11.28
C VAL A 20 2.53 -4.58 -10.12
N ASP A 21 3.30 -4.97 -9.10
CA ASP A 21 2.70 -5.54 -7.89
C ASP A 21 2.43 -4.44 -6.89
N ALA A 22 1.18 -4.36 -6.45
CA ALA A 22 0.75 -3.42 -5.44
C ALA A 22 -0.05 -4.19 -4.38
N TYR A 23 0.22 -3.88 -3.12
CA TYR A 23 -0.44 -4.54 -2.00
C TYR A 23 -1.15 -3.50 -1.15
N ILE A 24 -2.42 -3.74 -0.86
CA ILE A 24 -3.22 -2.85 -0.03
C ILE A 24 -3.23 -3.40 1.39
N LEU A 25 -2.66 -2.62 2.33
CA LEU A 25 -2.63 -3.01 3.73
C LEU A 25 -3.79 -2.35 4.47
N ARG A 26 -4.49 -3.14 5.25
CA ARG A 26 -5.62 -2.66 6.06
C ARG A 26 -5.38 -3.02 7.52
N GLU A 27 -5.55 -2.05 8.39
CA GLU A 27 -5.46 -2.27 9.83
C GLU A 27 -6.54 -1.44 10.53
N PRO A 28 -7.29 -2.04 11.45
CA PRO A 28 -7.35 -3.49 11.69
C PRO A 28 -7.95 -4.25 10.51
N LYS A 29 -7.71 -5.56 10.46
CA LYS A 29 -8.10 -6.39 9.30
C LYS A 29 -9.57 -6.29 8.92
N ASN A 30 -10.43 -6.04 9.89
CA ASN A 30 -11.88 -5.93 9.67
C ASN A 30 -12.31 -4.50 9.35
N SER A 31 -11.36 -3.59 9.24
CA SER A 31 -11.63 -2.19 8.93
C SER A 31 -11.67 -1.97 7.41
N PRO A 32 -12.48 -1.03 6.93
CA PRO A 32 -12.46 -0.68 5.51
C PRO A 32 -11.19 0.07 5.10
N GLY A 33 -10.37 0.50 6.06
CA GLY A 33 -9.15 1.23 5.80
C GLY A 33 -8.91 2.25 6.91
N PHE A 34 -8.10 3.25 6.61
CA PHE A 34 -7.83 4.33 7.56
C PHE A 34 -8.79 5.49 7.30
N TYR A 35 -9.18 6.19 8.36
CA TYR A 35 -10.15 7.28 8.25
C TYR A 35 -9.49 8.64 8.04
N SER A 36 -8.17 8.71 8.10
CA SER A 36 -7.45 9.95 7.84
C SER A 36 -6.03 9.64 7.36
N THR A 37 -5.42 10.61 6.68
CA THR A 37 -4.03 10.51 6.26
C THR A 37 -3.12 10.37 7.48
N SER A 38 -3.42 11.11 8.55
CA SER A 38 -2.63 11.05 9.78
C SER A 38 -2.62 9.66 10.40
N SER A 39 -3.78 8.99 10.45
CA SER A 39 -3.87 7.64 10.98
C SER A 39 -3.04 6.67 10.16
N CYS A 40 -3.10 6.79 8.82
CA CYS A 40 -2.34 5.96 7.92
C CYS A 40 -0.83 6.17 8.12
N ARG A 41 -0.39 7.43 8.18
CA ARG A 41 1.02 7.76 8.37
C ARG A 41 1.53 7.31 9.73
N ASN A 42 0.71 7.46 10.77
CA ASN A 42 1.08 7.04 12.11
C ASN A 42 1.26 5.52 12.16
N PHE A 43 0.41 4.78 11.47
CA PHE A 43 0.53 3.33 11.40
C PHE A 43 1.88 2.94 10.78
N VAL A 44 2.27 3.58 9.68
CA VAL A 44 3.55 3.32 9.04
C VAL A 44 4.71 3.60 9.98
N SER A 45 4.65 4.72 10.69
CA SER A 45 5.70 5.15 11.59
C SER A 45 5.85 4.22 12.80
N GLU A 46 4.72 3.70 13.30
CA GLU A 46 4.70 2.88 14.51
C GLU A 46 4.91 1.38 14.26
N ASN A 47 4.73 0.93 13.02
CA ASN A 47 4.73 -0.50 12.70
C ASN A 47 5.61 -0.86 11.51
N PRO A 48 6.86 -0.36 11.45
CA PRO A 48 7.72 -0.65 10.28
C PRO A 48 8.05 -2.13 10.14
N THR A 49 8.31 -2.82 11.24
CA THR A 49 8.63 -4.25 11.20
C THR A 49 7.45 -5.07 10.70
N TYR A 50 6.24 -4.75 11.16
CA TYR A 50 5.03 -5.44 10.73
C TYR A 50 4.83 -5.28 9.21
N LEU A 51 5.04 -4.07 8.69
CA LEU A 51 4.88 -3.79 7.28
C LEU A 51 5.89 -4.57 6.44
N ILE A 52 7.13 -4.56 6.85
CA ILE A 52 8.19 -5.27 6.14
C ILE A 52 7.93 -6.77 6.15
N GLU A 53 7.55 -7.34 7.28
CA GLU A 53 7.26 -8.76 7.39
C GLU A 53 6.06 -9.17 6.55
N THR A 54 5.01 -8.34 6.52
CA THR A 54 3.82 -8.61 5.72
C THR A 54 4.17 -8.65 4.24
N LEU A 55 4.94 -7.68 3.76
CA LEU A 55 5.32 -7.61 2.36
C LEU A 55 6.30 -8.72 1.99
N ARG A 56 7.18 -9.10 2.92
CA ARG A 56 8.10 -10.21 2.68
C ARG A 56 7.35 -11.54 2.54
N LYS A 57 6.31 -11.75 3.33
CA LYS A 57 5.48 -12.94 3.19
C LYS A 57 4.76 -12.99 1.86
N GLN A 58 4.38 -11.82 1.34
CA GLN A 58 3.62 -11.73 0.10
C GLN A 58 4.54 -11.79 -1.13
N TYR A 59 5.68 -11.13 -1.09
CA TYR A 59 6.53 -10.93 -2.27
C TYR A 59 7.98 -11.41 -2.09
N GLY A 60 8.33 -11.95 -0.94
CA GLY A 60 9.71 -12.35 -0.65
C GLY A 60 10.59 -11.12 -0.41
N ASP A 61 11.82 -11.17 -0.91
CA ASP A 61 12.81 -10.11 -0.64
C ASP A 61 12.78 -8.96 -1.64
N ARG A 62 11.69 -8.82 -2.37
CA ARG A 62 11.57 -7.72 -3.35
C ARG A 62 11.59 -6.37 -2.64
N PRO A 63 12.35 -5.41 -3.17
CA PRO A 63 12.37 -4.08 -2.59
C PRO A 63 11.06 -3.32 -2.82
N ILE A 64 10.73 -2.44 -1.89
CA ILE A 64 9.55 -1.60 -1.96
C ILE A 64 9.92 -0.34 -2.74
N LYS A 65 9.14 -0.04 -3.80
CA LYS A 65 9.35 1.17 -4.58
C LYS A 65 8.70 2.38 -3.90
N GLN A 66 7.45 2.20 -3.47
CA GLN A 66 6.68 3.27 -2.85
C GLN A 66 5.76 2.71 -1.78
N LEU A 67 5.55 3.50 -0.73
CA LEU A 67 4.61 3.17 0.33
C LEU A 67 3.79 4.43 0.57
N LEU A 68 2.53 4.43 0.15
CA LEU A 68 1.72 5.63 0.08
C LEU A 68 0.38 5.46 0.80
N CYS A 69 -0.06 6.54 1.44
CA CYS A 69 -1.43 6.63 1.96
C CYS A 69 -2.27 7.29 0.88
N THR A 70 -3.21 6.55 0.31
CA THR A 70 -3.96 6.96 -0.87
C THR A 70 -5.46 6.86 -0.62
N PRO A 71 -6.25 7.88 -1.02
CA PRO A 71 -7.71 7.77 -0.94
C PRO A 71 -8.19 6.57 -1.75
N VAL A 72 -9.21 5.88 -1.24
CA VAL A 72 -9.69 4.64 -1.83
C VAL A 72 -10.09 4.81 -3.30
N ASP A 73 -10.67 5.95 -3.64
CA ASP A 73 -11.12 6.21 -5.01
C ASP A 73 -9.98 6.59 -5.97
N SER A 74 -8.77 6.77 -5.45
CA SER A 74 -7.58 7.09 -6.27
C SER A 74 -6.60 5.93 -6.40
N VAL A 75 -6.87 4.80 -5.75
CA VAL A 75 -5.95 3.65 -5.77
C VAL A 75 -5.73 3.12 -7.17
N LYS A 76 -6.79 2.98 -7.95
CA LYS A 76 -6.68 2.48 -9.32
C LYS A 76 -5.78 3.38 -10.17
N GLN A 77 -5.95 4.68 -10.03
CA GLN A 77 -5.14 5.65 -10.77
C GLN A 77 -3.67 5.58 -10.36
N LEU A 78 -3.42 5.40 -9.05
CA LEU A 78 -2.06 5.25 -8.55
C LEU A 78 -1.36 4.05 -9.17
N ILE A 79 -2.05 2.91 -9.24
CA ILE A 79 -1.50 1.69 -9.83
C ILE A 79 -1.23 1.88 -11.31
N GLU A 80 -2.15 2.50 -12.04
CA GLU A 80 -1.97 2.78 -13.46
C GLU A 80 -0.76 3.69 -13.71
N THR A 81 -0.57 4.69 -12.86
CA THR A 81 0.59 5.59 -12.97
C THR A 81 1.89 4.83 -12.72
N ALA A 82 1.88 3.89 -11.78
CA ALA A 82 3.08 3.12 -11.42
C ALA A 82 3.55 2.20 -12.54
N LYS A 83 2.68 1.86 -13.49
CA LYS A 83 3.03 1.00 -14.62
C LYS A 83 3.95 1.68 -15.64
N GLN A 84 4.05 2.99 -15.58
CA GLN A 84 4.85 3.76 -16.56
C GLN A 84 6.30 3.90 -16.14
#